data_87dfd4ae300b3cd127a99ed265318cfc
#
_entry.id   87dfd4ae300b3cd127a99ed265318cfc
#
_cell.length_a   1.000
_cell.length_b   1.000
_cell.length_c   1.000
_cell.angle_alpha   90.00
_cell.angle_beta   90.00
_cell.angle_gamma   90.00
#
_symmetry.space_group_name_H-M   'P 1'
#
loop_
_entity.id
_entity.type
_entity.pdbx_description
1 polymer ?
#
loop_
_entity_poly.entity_id
_entity_poly.type
_entity_poly.pdbx_seq_one_letter_code
_entity_poly.pdbx_strand_id
1 'polypeptide(L)'
;MSKPARPIVPETDVVLAGAGIMSATLGIMLKELSPDLTIQIFERLDEPGLESSDAWNNAGTGHAAFCELNYTPQGNDGSVDISKAIEICQDYEVSCEFWAYLVEKGYLGEPSSFIRQVPHMSFVWGKENVEFLQRRYRRMHDTALFREMHYTGL
;
A
#
# COMPACT_ATOMS: atom_id res chain seq x y z
N MET A 1 -13.58 52.65 -2.71
CA MET A 1 -13.70 51.26 -3.19
C MET A 1 -13.62 50.33 -1.99
N SER A 2 -14.74 49.74 -1.57
CA SER A 2 -14.76 48.75 -0.47
C SER A 2 -14.11 47.45 -0.94
N LYS A 3 -13.19 46.89 -0.13
CA LYS A 3 -12.64 45.56 -0.39
C LYS A 3 -13.80 44.57 -0.46
N PRO A 4 -13.80 43.64 -1.42
CA PRO A 4 -14.78 42.57 -1.43
C PRO A 4 -14.69 41.78 -0.10
N ALA A 5 -15.84 41.48 0.49
CA ALA A 5 -15.92 40.68 1.70
C ALA A 5 -15.24 39.31 1.41
N ARG A 6 -14.33 38.88 2.31
CA ARG A 6 -13.77 37.53 2.20
C ARG A 6 -14.92 36.53 2.33
N PRO A 7 -14.97 35.50 1.47
CA PRO A 7 -15.95 34.43 1.66
C PRO A 7 -15.76 33.83 3.06
N ILE A 8 -16.86 33.68 3.80
CA ILE A 8 -16.86 32.97 5.07
C ILE A 8 -16.63 31.51 4.71
N VAL A 9 -15.40 31.02 4.92
CA VAL A 9 -15.10 29.60 4.83
C VAL A 9 -15.70 28.99 6.09
N PRO A 10 -16.54 27.94 5.99
CA PRO A 10 -17.02 27.24 7.17
C PRO A 10 -15.86 26.81 8.03
N GLU A 11 -15.99 26.91 9.34
CA GLU A 11 -15.01 26.39 10.27
C GLU A 11 -14.91 24.87 10.07
N THR A 12 -13.70 24.36 9.89
CA THR A 12 -13.42 22.98 9.52
C THR A 12 -12.38 22.42 10.47
N ASP A 13 -12.65 21.25 11.04
CA ASP A 13 -11.76 20.60 12.00
C ASP A 13 -10.50 20.04 11.33
N VAL A 14 -10.65 19.51 10.12
CA VAL A 14 -9.57 18.86 9.37
C VAL A 14 -9.57 19.31 7.92
N VAL A 15 -8.40 19.67 7.43
CA VAL A 15 -8.15 19.95 6.01
C VAL A 15 -7.19 18.92 5.44
N LEU A 16 -7.60 18.24 4.37
CA LEU A 16 -6.78 17.31 3.62
C LEU A 16 -6.38 17.93 2.27
N ALA A 17 -5.09 17.96 1.99
CA ALA A 17 -4.56 18.50 0.75
C ALA A 17 -4.32 17.37 -0.27
N GLY A 18 -5.01 17.44 -1.40
CA GLY A 18 -5.07 16.40 -2.43
C GLY A 18 -6.19 15.38 -2.16
N ALA A 19 -6.87 14.94 -3.22
CA ALA A 19 -7.94 13.93 -3.15
C ALA A 19 -7.49 12.58 -3.72
N GLY A 20 -6.27 12.17 -3.41
CA GLY A 20 -5.74 10.83 -3.71
C GLY A 20 -6.11 9.81 -2.63
N ILE A 21 -5.64 8.57 -2.82
CA ILE A 21 -5.94 7.45 -1.93
C ILE A 21 -5.56 7.70 -0.46
N MET A 22 -4.47 8.43 -0.20
CA MET A 22 -4.04 8.75 1.16
C MET A 22 -5.07 9.60 1.91
N SER A 23 -5.56 10.67 1.28
CA SER A 23 -6.58 11.54 1.87
C SER A 23 -7.92 10.82 2.01
N ALA A 24 -8.30 10.00 1.04
CA ALA A 24 -9.51 9.20 1.11
C ALA A 24 -9.47 8.23 2.30
N THR A 25 -8.39 7.48 2.44
CA THR A 25 -8.17 6.54 3.55
C THR A 25 -8.17 7.25 4.90
N LEU A 26 -7.37 8.33 5.04
CA LEU A 26 -7.30 9.09 6.28
C LEU A 26 -8.65 9.72 6.64
N GLY A 27 -9.36 10.26 5.65
CA GLY A 27 -10.68 10.86 5.86
C GLY A 27 -11.69 9.85 6.39
N ILE A 28 -11.73 8.64 5.85
CA ILE A 28 -12.61 7.56 6.34
C ILE A 28 -12.21 7.17 7.77
N MET A 29 -10.93 6.93 8.04
CA MET A 29 -10.45 6.57 9.38
C MET A 29 -10.83 7.64 10.42
N LEU A 30 -10.64 8.91 10.09
CA LEU A 30 -11.03 10.02 10.97
C LEU A 30 -12.53 10.05 11.23
N LYS A 31 -13.37 9.83 10.22
CA LYS A 31 -14.83 9.79 10.36
C LYS A 31 -15.31 8.59 11.16
N GLU A 32 -14.64 7.44 11.05
CA GLU A 32 -14.95 6.26 11.87
C GLU A 32 -14.58 6.45 13.35
N LEU A 33 -13.44 7.11 13.63
CA LEU A 33 -12.99 7.39 14.98
C LEU A 33 -13.75 8.56 15.64
N SER A 34 -14.16 9.54 14.85
CA SER A 34 -14.81 10.76 15.32
C SER A 34 -15.83 11.25 14.28
N PRO A 35 -17.06 10.68 14.28
CA PRO A 35 -18.07 10.96 13.26
C PRO A 35 -18.47 12.43 13.13
N ASP A 36 -18.33 13.22 14.20
CA ASP A 36 -18.70 14.63 14.24
C ASP A 36 -17.67 15.56 13.57
N LEU A 37 -16.46 15.08 13.28
CA LEU A 37 -15.43 15.89 12.60
C LEU A 37 -15.92 16.41 11.24
N THR A 38 -15.73 17.70 11.02
CA THR A 38 -15.90 18.30 9.69
C THR A 38 -14.59 18.21 8.92
N ILE A 39 -14.63 17.55 7.75
CA ILE A 39 -13.45 17.34 6.93
C ILE A 39 -13.66 18.04 5.57
N GLN A 40 -12.67 18.82 5.16
CA GLN A 40 -12.61 19.38 3.81
C GLN A 40 -11.41 18.82 3.06
N ILE A 41 -11.64 18.39 1.83
CA ILE A 41 -10.59 17.91 0.94
C ILE A 41 -10.44 18.93 -0.18
N PHE A 42 -9.23 19.43 -0.38
CA PHE A 42 -8.89 20.34 -1.46
C PHE A 42 -8.07 19.60 -2.52
N GLU A 43 -8.59 19.57 -3.73
CA GLU A 43 -7.92 19.00 -4.88
C GLU A 43 -7.58 20.10 -5.89
N ARG A 44 -6.39 20.01 -6.46
CA ARG A 44 -5.89 20.94 -7.48
C ARG A 44 -6.42 20.60 -8.87
N LEU A 45 -6.66 19.34 -9.12
CA LEU A 45 -7.13 18.82 -10.40
C LEU A 45 -8.67 18.80 -10.43
N ASP A 46 -9.22 18.62 -11.62
CA ASP A 46 -10.67 18.68 -11.86
C ASP A 46 -11.45 17.54 -11.20
N GLU A 47 -10.77 16.39 -10.94
CA GLU A 47 -11.37 15.21 -10.31
C GLU A 47 -10.40 14.58 -9.30
N PRO A 48 -10.90 13.82 -8.31
CA PRO A 48 -10.06 13.09 -7.36
C PRO A 48 -9.28 11.95 -8.04
N GLY A 49 -8.07 11.71 -7.54
CA GLY A 49 -7.27 10.55 -7.93
C GLY A 49 -6.54 10.68 -9.27
N LEU A 50 -6.52 11.83 -9.91
CA LEU A 50 -5.88 12.04 -11.22
C LEU A 50 -4.35 12.21 -11.20
N GLU A 51 -3.72 12.16 -10.04
CA GLU A 51 -2.26 12.24 -9.90
C GLU A 51 -1.68 10.84 -9.61
N SER A 52 -0.98 10.66 -8.50
CA SER A 52 -0.33 9.41 -8.13
C SER A 52 -1.29 8.23 -7.88
N SER A 53 -2.57 8.48 -7.69
CA SER A 53 -3.60 7.43 -7.59
C SER A 53 -4.21 7.03 -8.94
N ASP A 54 -3.87 7.72 -10.02
CA ASP A 54 -4.34 7.38 -11.37
C ASP A 54 -3.70 6.07 -11.87
N ALA A 55 -4.48 5.25 -12.59
CA ALA A 55 -4.05 3.96 -13.09
C ALA A 55 -2.84 4.02 -14.03
N TRP A 56 -2.59 5.15 -14.69
CA TRP A 56 -1.42 5.36 -15.55
C TRP A 56 -0.19 5.85 -14.81
N ASN A 57 -0.36 6.34 -13.58
CA ASN A 57 0.70 6.83 -12.72
C ASN A 57 1.03 5.87 -11.57
N ASN A 58 0.24 4.83 -11.40
CA ASN A 58 0.37 3.85 -10.31
C ASN A 58 0.23 2.44 -10.85
N ALA A 59 1.13 1.54 -10.47
CA ALA A 59 1.05 0.14 -10.88
C ALA A 59 -0.17 -0.60 -10.30
N GLY A 60 -0.82 -0.04 -9.28
CA GLY A 60 -2.00 -0.63 -8.65
C GLY A 60 -1.72 -1.99 -8.00
N THR A 61 -0.47 -2.25 -7.60
CA THR A 61 -0.08 -3.53 -6.98
C THR A 61 -0.11 -3.43 -5.47
N GLY A 62 -1.00 -4.20 -4.84
CA GLY A 62 -0.82 -4.60 -3.45
C GLY A 62 0.13 -5.80 -3.39
N HIS A 63 1.14 -5.75 -2.54
CA HIS A 63 2.09 -6.85 -2.40
C HIS A 63 2.57 -7.01 -0.96
N ALA A 64 2.89 -8.24 -0.59
CA ALA A 64 3.38 -8.62 0.72
C ALA A 64 4.89 -8.94 0.73
N ALA A 65 5.67 -8.28 -0.11
CA ALA A 65 7.13 -8.42 -0.23
C ALA A 65 7.65 -9.82 -0.58
N PHE A 66 6.81 -10.68 -1.16
CA PHE A 66 7.21 -12.05 -1.51
C PHE A 66 8.27 -12.08 -2.61
N CYS A 67 8.13 -11.24 -3.62
CA CYS A 67 8.98 -11.27 -4.81
C CYS A 67 9.92 -10.08 -4.95
N GLU A 68 9.71 -9.00 -4.24
CA GLU A 68 10.52 -7.78 -4.33
C GLU A 68 11.88 -7.97 -3.66
N LEU A 69 12.93 -8.05 -4.47
CA LEU A 69 14.29 -8.35 -3.99
C LEU A 69 14.93 -7.21 -3.20
N ASN A 70 14.51 -5.97 -3.43
CA ASN A 70 15.02 -4.77 -2.78
C ASN A 70 14.70 -4.67 -1.28
N TYR A 71 13.74 -5.46 -0.78
CA TYR A 71 13.42 -5.51 0.65
C TYR A 71 14.25 -6.54 1.43
N THR A 72 15.18 -7.20 0.78
CA THR A 72 15.97 -8.27 1.38
C THR A 72 17.45 -8.10 1.02
N PRO A 73 18.11 -7.04 1.49
CA PRO A 73 19.51 -6.78 1.17
C PRO A 73 20.41 -7.89 1.69
N GLN A 74 21.50 -8.14 0.95
CA GLN A 74 22.52 -9.07 1.36
C GLN A 74 23.64 -8.32 2.10
N GLY A 75 24.01 -8.83 3.27
CA GLY A 75 25.18 -8.37 4.04
C GLY A 75 26.52 -8.81 3.43
N ASN A 76 27.59 -8.19 3.88
CA ASN A 76 28.95 -8.52 3.45
C ASN A 76 29.38 -9.96 3.82
N ASP A 77 28.74 -10.55 4.83
CA ASP A 77 28.93 -11.93 5.28
C ASP A 77 28.06 -12.94 4.50
N GLY A 78 27.30 -12.47 3.52
CA GLY A 78 26.37 -13.28 2.72
C GLY A 78 25.03 -13.55 3.38
N SER A 79 24.78 -13.03 4.59
CA SER A 79 23.46 -13.10 5.23
C SER A 79 22.42 -12.31 4.44
N VAL A 80 21.14 -12.67 4.59
CA VAL A 80 20.02 -11.94 3.98
C VAL A 80 19.16 -11.36 5.09
N ASP A 81 19.07 -10.05 5.15
CA ASP A 81 18.17 -9.35 6.06
C ASP A 81 16.76 -9.33 5.48
N ILE A 82 15.78 -9.85 6.23
CA ILE A 82 14.38 -9.90 5.83
C ILE A 82 13.49 -8.98 6.67
N SER A 83 14.07 -8.15 7.52
CA SER A 83 13.32 -7.29 8.45
C SER A 83 12.35 -6.37 7.72
N LYS A 84 12.80 -5.76 6.62
CA LYS A 84 11.95 -4.88 5.81
C LYS A 84 10.85 -5.65 5.07
N ALA A 85 11.13 -6.85 4.61
CA ALA A 85 10.12 -7.70 3.98
C ALA A 85 9.03 -8.10 4.98
N ILE A 86 9.39 -8.40 6.23
CA ILE A 86 8.42 -8.67 7.31
C ILE A 86 7.54 -7.45 7.56
N GLU A 87 8.12 -6.27 7.71
CA GLU A 87 7.38 -5.02 7.92
C GLU A 87 6.37 -4.77 6.80
N ILE A 88 6.80 -4.86 5.54
CA ILE A 88 5.92 -4.67 4.36
C ILE A 88 4.80 -5.73 4.32
N CYS A 89 5.10 -6.98 4.68
CA CYS A 89 4.08 -8.02 4.75
C CYS A 89 3.03 -7.71 5.82
N GLN A 90 3.45 -7.28 6.99
CA GLN A 90 2.55 -6.88 8.08
C GLN A 90 1.69 -5.67 7.70
N ASP A 91 2.27 -4.65 7.08
CA ASP A 91 1.54 -3.47 6.60
C ASP A 91 0.48 -3.85 5.56
N TYR A 92 0.80 -4.81 4.69
CA TYR A 92 -0.15 -5.33 3.71
C TYR A 92 -1.31 -6.08 4.38
N GLU A 93 -1.05 -6.92 5.37
CA GLU A 93 -2.09 -7.61 6.13
C GLU A 93 -3.04 -6.62 6.82
N VAL A 94 -2.49 -5.58 7.48
CA VAL A 94 -3.30 -4.51 8.09
C VAL A 94 -4.15 -3.78 7.04
N SER A 95 -3.60 -3.56 5.85
CA SER A 95 -4.35 -2.95 4.74
C SER A 95 -5.50 -3.84 4.29
N CYS A 96 -5.28 -5.16 4.20
CA CYS A 96 -6.33 -6.12 3.85
C CYS A 96 -7.44 -6.16 4.91
N GLU A 97 -7.10 -6.12 6.20
CA GLU A 97 -8.08 -6.04 7.29
C GLU A 97 -8.91 -4.75 7.20
N PHE A 98 -8.28 -3.62 6.92
CA PHE A 98 -8.99 -2.36 6.74
C PHE A 98 -9.94 -2.39 5.53
N TRP A 99 -9.53 -2.96 4.40
CA TRP A 99 -10.41 -3.11 3.24
C TRP A 99 -11.58 -4.06 3.53
N ALA A 100 -11.34 -5.14 4.25
CA ALA A 100 -12.41 -6.05 4.68
C ALA A 100 -13.43 -5.31 5.57
N TYR A 101 -12.97 -4.49 6.49
CA TYR A 101 -13.81 -3.60 7.30
C TYR A 101 -14.65 -2.64 6.45
N LEU A 102 -14.04 -2.00 5.44
CA LEU A 102 -14.78 -1.08 4.54
C LEU A 102 -15.84 -1.79 3.71
N VAL A 103 -15.59 -3.03 3.30
CA VAL A 103 -16.59 -3.88 2.63
C VAL A 103 -17.72 -4.23 3.59
N GLU A 104 -17.42 -4.65 4.80
CA GLU A 104 -18.43 -4.96 5.82
C GLU A 104 -19.34 -3.76 6.14
N LYS A 105 -18.75 -2.56 6.17
CA LYS A 105 -19.51 -1.30 6.36
C LYS A 105 -20.27 -0.85 5.12
N GLY A 106 -20.09 -1.48 3.97
CA GLY A 106 -20.70 -1.09 2.70
C GLY A 106 -20.09 0.16 2.06
N TYR A 107 -18.90 0.58 2.46
CA TYR A 107 -18.16 1.70 1.86
C TYR A 107 -17.43 1.28 0.59
N LEU A 108 -17.05 0.02 0.50
CA LEU A 108 -16.52 -0.59 -0.72
C LEU A 108 -17.47 -1.67 -1.22
N GLY A 109 -17.48 -1.89 -2.53
CA GLY A 109 -18.18 -2.97 -3.16
C GLY A 109 -17.52 -4.34 -2.93
N GLU A 110 -17.97 -5.34 -3.69
CA GLU A 110 -17.39 -6.69 -3.65
C GLU A 110 -15.87 -6.66 -3.84
N PRO A 111 -15.07 -7.41 -3.05
CA PRO A 111 -13.62 -7.39 -3.11
C PRO A 111 -13.05 -7.58 -4.52
N SER A 112 -13.66 -8.44 -5.35
CA SER A 112 -13.25 -8.68 -6.73
C SER A 112 -13.39 -7.47 -7.66
N SER A 113 -14.06 -6.40 -7.22
CA SER A 113 -14.19 -5.15 -7.99
C SER A 113 -12.95 -4.25 -7.89
N PHE A 114 -12.15 -4.38 -6.83
CA PHE A 114 -11.01 -3.50 -6.57
C PHE A 114 -9.69 -4.24 -6.28
N ILE A 115 -9.72 -5.53 -5.90
CA ILE A 115 -8.52 -6.33 -5.65
C ILE A 115 -8.62 -7.69 -6.32
N ARG A 116 -7.55 -8.12 -6.98
CA ARG A 116 -7.47 -9.43 -7.64
C ARG A 116 -6.11 -10.06 -7.36
N GLN A 117 -6.12 -11.30 -6.93
CA GLN A 117 -4.89 -12.07 -6.80
C GLN A 117 -4.35 -12.41 -8.19
N VAL A 118 -3.08 -12.10 -8.42
CA VAL A 118 -2.35 -12.44 -9.63
C VAL A 118 -1.07 -13.18 -9.26
N PRO A 119 -0.59 -14.12 -10.09
CA PRO A 119 0.71 -14.73 -9.89
C PRO A 119 1.80 -13.68 -9.91
N HIS A 120 2.69 -13.71 -8.91
CA HIS A 120 3.85 -12.83 -8.85
C HIS A 120 5.12 -13.68 -8.81
N MET A 121 6.11 -13.32 -9.61
CA MET A 121 7.33 -14.08 -9.78
C MET A 121 8.52 -13.16 -9.96
N SER A 122 9.63 -13.46 -9.28
CA SER A 122 10.95 -12.91 -9.60
C SER A 122 11.83 -14.01 -10.16
N PHE A 123 12.61 -13.69 -11.17
CA PHE A 123 13.62 -14.59 -11.69
C PHE A 123 14.97 -13.87 -11.79
N VAL A 124 16.03 -14.65 -11.66
CA VAL A 124 17.40 -14.16 -11.75
C VAL A 124 18.24 -15.12 -12.57
N TRP A 125 19.35 -14.60 -13.12
CA TRP A 125 20.35 -15.41 -13.82
C TRP A 125 21.75 -15.04 -13.32
N GLY A 126 22.71 -15.93 -13.60
CA GLY A 126 24.07 -15.82 -13.11
C GLY A 126 24.23 -16.43 -11.73
N LYS A 127 25.39 -17.05 -11.50
CA LYS A 127 25.65 -17.87 -10.31
C LYS A 127 25.41 -17.13 -9.01
N GLU A 128 25.94 -15.93 -8.88
CA GLU A 128 25.83 -15.13 -7.65
C GLU A 128 24.38 -14.74 -7.32
N ASN A 129 23.62 -14.34 -8.35
CA ASN A 129 22.22 -14.00 -8.19
C ASN A 129 21.34 -15.22 -7.82
N VAL A 130 21.64 -16.37 -8.40
CA VAL A 130 20.94 -17.63 -8.08
C VAL A 130 21.25 -18.05 -6.63
N GLU A 131 22.52 -17.97 -6.21
CA GLU A 131 22.90 -18.26 -4.83
C GLU A 131 22.24 -17.27 -3.83
N PHE A 132 22.17 -15.99 -4.17
CA PHE A 132 21.44 -15.00 -3.38
C PHE A 132 19.95 -15.37 -3.27
N LEU A 133 19.28 -15.65 -4.40
CA LEU A 133 17.86 -15.98 -4.41
C LEU A 133 17.57 -17.24 -3.59
N GLN A 134 18.44 -18.25 -3.64
CA GLN A 134 18.32 -19.44 -2.82
C GLN A 134 18.43 -19.14 -1.32
N ARG A 135 19.41 -18.32 -0.91
CA ARG A 135 19.55 -17.91 0.50
C ARG A 135 18.36 -17.11 0.97
N ARG A 136 17.90 -16.16 0.14
CA ARG A 136 16.70 -15.37 0.38
C ARG A 136 15.48 -16.26 0.60
N TYR A 137 15.22 -17.16 -0.33
CA TYR A 137 14.09 -18.08 -0.23
C TYR A 137 14.12 -18.88 1.08
N ARG A 138 15.23 -19.53 1.42
CA ARG A 138 15.36 -20.30 2.66
C ARG A 138 15.08 -19.43 3.89
N ARG A 139 15.71 -18.25 3.94
CA ARG A 139 15.55 -17.33 5.07
C ARG A 139 14.12 -16.85 5.25
N MET A 140 13.42 -16.54 4.17
CA MET A 140 12.01 -16.11 4.22
C MET A 140 11.10 -17.28 4.52
N HIS A 141 11.26 -18.40 3.86
CA HIS A 141 10.39 -19.60 4.01
C HIS A 141 10.41 -20.17 5.45
N ASP A 142 11.48 -19.94 6.21
CA ASP A 142 11.55 -20.31 7.62
C ASP A 142 10.62 -19.49 8.52
N THR A 143 10.03 -18.42 8.02
CA THR A 143 9.06 -17.60 8.75
C THR A 143 7.63 -17.95 8.32
N ALA A 144 6.68 -17.85 9.27
CA ALA A 144 5.29 -18.18 8.99
C ALA A 144 4.68 -17.30 7.87
N LEU A 145 5.07 -16.02 7.81
CA LEU A 145 4.55 -15.04 6.85
C LEU A 145 4.82 -15.42 5.39
N PHE A 146 5.95 -16.08 5.11
CA PHE A 146 6.39 -16.36 3.73
C PHE A 146 6.36 -17.85 3.38
N ARG A 147 5.64 -18.64 4.14
CA ARG A 147 5.60 -20.11 3.96
C ARG A 147 5.01 -20.55 2.62
N GLU A 148 4.15 -19.71 2.02
CA GLU A 148 3.53 -19.97 0.71
C GLU A 148 4.43 -19.63 -0.49
N MET A 149 5.66 -19.18 -0.25
CA MET A 149 6.63 -18.97 -1.33
C MET A 149 7.06 -20.31 -1.94
N HIS A 150 7.24 -20.28 -3.26
CA HIS A 150 7.80 -21.41 -4.00
C HIS A 150 9.10 -21.00 -4.67
N TYR A 151 10.07 -21.91 -4.71
CA TYR A 151 11.33 -21.74 -5.41
C TYR A 151 11.52 -22.89 -6.42
N THR A 152 11.85 -22.52 -7.65
CA THR A 152 12.21 -23.47 -8.70
C THR A 152 13.60 -23.10 -9.25
N GLY A 153 14.55 -24.02 -9.17
CA GLY A 153 15.86 -23.94 -9.83
C GLY A 153 15.87 -24.83 -11.05
N LEU A 154 16.45 -24.34 -12.13
CA LEU A 154 16.75 -25.13 -13.33
C LEU A 154 18.12 -25.78 -13.19
#